data_806588fe3ee8a3b296b0c6c3cc540eb7
#
_entry.id   806588fe3ee8a3b296b0c6c3cc540eb7
#
_cell.length_a   1.000
_cell.length_b   1.000
_cell.length_c   1.000
_cell.angle_alpha   90.00
_cell.angle_beta   90.00
_cell.angle_gamma   90.00
#
_symmetry.space_group_name_H-M   'P 1'
#
loop_
_entity.id
_entity.type
_entity.pdbx_description
1 polymer ?
#
loop_
_entity_poly.entity_id
_entity_poly.type
_entity_poly.pdbx_seq_one_letter_code
_entity_poly.pdbx_strand_id
1 'polypeptide(L)'
;MAKAIAINHPEIKIIMLLVGERPEEVTEMRAIVKGEIIASTFDEYGPRHIQVANMAIARAKRLVEQKQDVLILIDSITRLARAFNEEAPSTGKTLSGGLTAGALDTPKKIFGTARYIEGGGSLTIVGTALIETGSRMDEVIFEEFKGTGNMELRLSRELANRRLFPAVDVLVSGTRKEELLLHPSEKERMWKLRNQIIEMPLVMGVEYLLEKIRKTQNNAELLLSL
;
A
#
# COMPACT_ATOMS: atom_id res chain seq x y z
N MET A 1 -8.72 4.27 0.46
CA MET A 1 -7.72 4.81 -0.49
C MET A 1 -8.24 4.80 -1.92
N ALA A 2 -8.52 3.66 -2.58
CA ALA A 2 -8.97 3.59 -4.00
C ALA A 2 -10.11 4.56 -4.35
N LYS A 3 -11.19 4.56 -3.56
CA LYS A 3 -12.35 5.45 -3.77
C LYS A 3 -11.97 6.94 -3.68
N ALA A 4 -11.14 7.31 -2.73
CA ALA A 4 -10.70 8.70 -2.56
C ALA A 4 -9.83 9.15 -3.75
N ILE A 5 -8.93 8.30 -4.22
CA ILE A 5 -8.09 8.59 -5.38
C ILE A 5 -8.95 8.71 -6.65
N ALA A 6 -9.92 7.80 -6.87
CA ALA A 6 -10.82 7.86 -8.01
C ALA A 6 -11.69 9.13 -8.06
N ILE A 7 -11.98 9.74 -6.89
CA ILE A 7 -12.74 10.99 -6.81
C ILE A 7 -11.83 12.19 -7.03
N ASN A 8 -10.66 12.21 -6.38
CA ASN A 8 -9.77 13.37 -6.41
C ASN A 8 -8.88 13.42 -7.66
N HIS A 9 -8.64 12.26 -8.28
CA HIS A 9 -7.76 12.07 -9.43
C HIS A 9 -8.43 11.16 -10.47
N PRO A 10 -9.50 11.63 -11.14
CA PRO A 10 -10.25 10.81 -12.11
C PRO A 10 -9.44 10.46 -13.37
N GLU A 11 -8.33 11.17 -13.61
CA GLU A 11 -7.39 10.93 -14.71
C GLU A 11 -6.55 9.65 -14.48
N ILE A 12 -6.32 9.25 -13.24
CA ILE A 12 -5.49 8.09 -12.89
C ILE A 12 -6.25 6.79 -13.20
N LYS A 13 -5.58 5.88 -13.90
CA LYS A 13 -6.07 4.52 -14.14
C LYS A 13 -5.79 3.63 -12.94
N ILE A 14 -6.84 3.18 -12.28
CA ILE A 14 -6.73 2.33 -11.09
C ILE A 14 -6.87 0.87 -11.51
N ILE A 15 -5.89 0.06 -11.13
CA ILE A 15 -5.93 -1.40 -11.18
C ILE A 15 -5.87 -1.90 -9.74
N MET A 16 -6.85 -2.68 -9.32
CA MET A 16 -6.84 -3.35 -8.02
C MET A 16 -6.56 -4.83 -8.22
N LEU A 17 -5.43 -5.28 -7.70
CA LEU A 17 -5.00 -6.67 -7.72
C LEU A 17 -5.29 -7.30 -6.37
N LEU A 18 -6.24 -8.22 -6.34
CA LEU A 18 -6.63 -8.96 -5.14
C LEU A 18 -6.05 -10.37 -5.22
N VAL A 19 -5.22 -10.74 -4.25
CA VAL A 19 -4.53 -12.03 -4.21
C VAL A 19 -4.90 -12.78 -2.94
N GLY A 20 -5.58 -13.92 -3.10
CA GLY A 20 -6.00 -14.77 -1.99
C GLY A 20 -7.09 -14.16 -1.12
N GLU A 21 -7.85 -13.17 -1.62
CA GLU A 21 -8.99 -12.61 -0.92
C GLU A 21 -10.25 -13.46 -1.09
N ARG A 22 -11.27 -13.22 -0.26
CA ARG A 22 -12.52 -13.97 -0.31
C ARG A 22 -13.38 -13.55 -1.52
N PRO A 23 -14.13 -14.48 -2.18
CA PRO A 23 -14.98 -14.14 -3.32
C PRO A 23 -15.98 -13.00 -3.05
N GLU A 24 -16.56 -12.96 -1.84
CA GLU A 24 -17.48 -11.90 -1.43
C GLU A 24 -16.77 -10.52 -1.35
N GLU A 25 -15.54 -10.48 -0.86
CA GLU A 25 -14.72 -9.25 -0.80
C GLU A 25 -14.34 -8.76 -2.20
N VAL A 26 -14.02 -9.67 -3.11
CA VAL A 26 -13.78 -9.35 -4.53
C VAL A 26 -15.03 -8.74 -5.17
N THR A 27 -16.21 -9.30 -4.89
CA THR A 27 -17.49 -8.79 -5.39
C THR A 27 -17.78 -7.40 -4.85
N GLU A 28 -17.57 -7.18 -3.56
CA GLU A 28 -17.71 -5.87 -2.93
C GLU A 28 -16.77 -4.83 -3.56
N MET A 29 -15.51 -5.17 -3.75
CA MET A 29 -14.54 -4.26 -4.38
C MET A 29 -14.94 -3.90 -5.81
N ARG A 30 -15.48 -4.84 -6.59
CA ARG A 30 -16.02 -4.56 -7.93
C ARG A 30 -17.17 -3.54 -7.91
N ALA A 31 -17.97 -3.52 -6.88
CA ALA A 31 -19.08 -2.58 -6.72
C ALA A 31 -18.61 -1.17 -6.27
N ILE A 32 -17.53 -1.09 -5.49
CA ILE A 32 -17.10 0.14 -4.83
C ILE A 32 -16.01 0.87 -5.60
N VAL A 33 -15.06 0.13 -6.20
CA VAL A 33 -13.86 0.71 -6.83
C VAL A 33 -14.13 1.04 -8.30
N LYS A 34 -13.98 2.30 -8.65
CA LYS A 34 -13.96 2.74 -10.06
C LYS A 34 -12.58 2.44 -10.66
N GLY A 35 -12.40 1.22 -11.15
CA GLY A 35 -11.14 0.75 -11.72
C GLY A 35 -11.24 -0.67 -12.23
N GLU A 36 -10.15 -1.18 -12.79
CA GLU A 36 -10.03 -2.56 -13.24
C GLU A 36 -9.73 -3.46 -12.03
N ILE A 37 -10.56 -4.48 -11.78
CA ILE A 37 -10.34 -5.45 -10.69
C ILE A 37 -9.82 -6.74 -11.30
N ILE A 38 -8.61 -7.10 -10.96
CA ILE A 38 -7.95 -8.37 -11.30
C ILE A 38 -7.80 -9.15 -10.00
N ALA A 39 -8.36 -10.35 -9.94
CA ALA A 39 -8.42 -11.09 -8.69
C ALA A 39 -8.11 -12.57 -8.89
N SER A 40 -7.58 -13.16 -7.84
CA SER A 40 -7.53 -14.59 -7.62
C SER A 40 -7.86 -14.86 -6.15
N THR A 41 -8.86 -15.69 -5.93
CA THR A 41 -9.44 -15.92 -4.59
C THR A 41 -8.65 -16.97 -3.81
N PHE A 42 -8.88 -17.04 -2.49
CA PHE A 42 -8.09 -17.89 -1.59
C PHE A 42 -8.20 -19.41 -1.88
N ASP A 43 -9.24 -19.82 -2.58
CA ASP A 43 -9.52 -21.20 -3.02
C ASP A 43 -8.81 -21.58 -4.32
N GLU A 44 -8.18 -20.60 -5.00
CA GLU A 44 -7.37 -20.85 -6.18
C GLU A 44 -5.92 -21.21 -5.78
N TYR A 45 -5.23 -21.96 -6.63
CA TYR A 45 -3.88 -22.45 -6.37
C TYR A 45 -2.79 -21.40 -6.67
N GLY A 46 -1.60 -21.58 -6.05
CA GLY A 46 -0.49 -20.62 -6.11
C GLY A 46 -0.12 -20.08 -7.49
N PRO A 47 0.05 -20.94 -8.54
CA PRO A 47 0.33 -20.49 -9.91
C PRO A 47 -0.71 -19.50 -10.46
N ARG A 48 -1.98 -19.61 -10.06
CA ARG A 48 -3.02 -18.65 -10.47
C ARG A 48 -2.80 -17.28 -9.86
N HIS A 49 -2.41 -17.21 -8.59
CA HIS A 49 -2.05 -15.96 -7.93
C HIS A 49 -0.92 -15.25 -8.67
N ILE A 50 0.10 -15.99 -9.06
CA ILE A 50 1.25 -15.47 -9.83
C ILE A 50 0.81 -15.00 -11.21
N GLN A 51 -0.02 -15.78 -11.90
CA GLN A 51 -0.52 -15.45 -13.23
C GLN A 51 -1.29 -14.12 -13.23
N VAL A 52 -2.24 -13.94 -12.31
CA VAL A 52 -3.05 -12.70 -12.24
C VAL A 52 -2.19 -11.49 -11.88
N ALA A 53 -1.18 -11.65 -11.02
CA ALA A 53 -0.24 -10.60 -10.70
C ALA A 53 0.58 -10.16 -11.92
N ASN A 54 1.13 -11.13 -12.67
CA ASN A 54 1.86 -10.85 -13.89
C ASN A 54 0.98 -10.16 -14.95
N MET A 55 -0.28 -10.56 -15.08
CA MET A 55 -1.25 -9.92 -15.99
C MET A 55 -1.51 -8.47 -15.59
N ALA A 56 -1.74 -8.21 -14.29
CA ALA A 56 -1.97 -6.86 -13.79
C ALA A 56 -0.78 -5.92 -14.07
N ILE A 57 0.43 -6.39 -13.81
CA ILE A 57 1.66 -5.64 -14.07
C ILE A 57 1.88 -5.42 -15.58
N ALA A 58 1.67 -6.43 -16.41
CA ALA A 58 1.77 -6.30 -17.86
C ALA A 58 0.75 -5.29 -18.39
N ARG A 59 -0.49 -5.35 -17.92
CA ARG A 59 -1.57 -4.40 -18.25
C ARG A 59 -1.18 -2.96 -17.88
N ALA A 60 -0.69 -2.76 -16.64
CA ALA A 60 -0.26 -1.45 -16.18
C ALA A 60 0.88 -0.87 -17.03
N LYS A 61 1.88 -1.68 -17.35
CA LYS A 61 2.99 -1.25 -18.22
C LYS A 61 2.50 -0.76 -19.58
N ARG A 62 1.54 -1.44 -20.21
CA ARG A 62 0.96 -1.01 -21.50
C ARG A 62 0.23 0.32 -21.39
N LEU A 63 -0.47 0.58 -20.28
CA LEU A 63 -1.12 1.87 -20.05
C LEU A 63 -0.10 2.99 -19.87
N VAL A 64 0.98 2.72 -19.11
CA VAL A 64 2.07 3.70 -18.91
C VAL A 64 2.79 4.02 -20.22
N GLU A 65 3.02 3.03 -21.09
CA GLU A 65 3.56 3.23 -22.42
C GLU A 65 2.66 4.13 -23.30
N GLN A 66 1.35 4.11 -23.03
CA GLN A 66 0.36 5.01 -23.64
C GLN A 66 0.29 6.39 -22.94
N LYS A 67 1.28 6.74 -22.15
CA LYS A 67 1.39 7.99 -21.39
C LYS A 67 0.29 8.21 -20.35
N GLN A 68 -0.26 7.13 -19.80
CA GLN A 68 -1.26 7.20 -18.74
C GLN A 68 -0.60 7.06 -17.38
N ASP A 69 -1.14 7.77 -16.39
CA ASP A 69 -0.79 7.59 -15.00
C ASP A 69 -1.59 6.44 -14.41
N VAL A 70 -0.89 5.45 -13.88
CA VAL A 70 -1.48 4.19 -13.41
C VAL A 70 -1.18 3.99 -11.94
N LEU A 71 -2.19 3.63 -11.17
CA LEU A 71 -2.06 3.17 -9.79
C LEU A 71 -2.46 1.70 -9.70
N ILE A 72 -1.55 0.86 -9.21
CA ILE A 72 -1.87 -0.50 -8.81
C ILE A 72 -2.02 -0.55 -7.30
N LEU A 73 -3.15 -1.06 -6.82
CA LEU A 73 -3.38 -1.42 -5.42
C LEU A 73 -3.32 -2.94 -5.30
N ILE A 74 -2.36 -3.47 -4.53
CA ILE A 74 -2.17 -4.91 -4.34
C ILE A 74 -2.64 -5.31 -2.94
N ASP A 75 -3.64 -6.16 -2.85
CA ASP A 75 -4.10 -6.74 -1.60
C ASP A 75 -4.08 -8.27 -1.70
N SER A 76 -3.07 -8.94 -1.12
CA SER A 76 -1.91 -8.41 -0.40
C SER A 76 -0.59 -8.91 -1.02
N ILE A 77 0.48 -8.12 -0.83
CA ILE A 77 1.83 -8.54 -1.24
C ILE A 77 2.33 -9.72 -0.42
N THR A 78 1.88 -9.87 0.83
CA THR A 78 2.22 -11.01 1.69
C THR A 78 1.73 -12.32 1.08
N ARG A 79 0.48 -12.37 0.64
CA ARG A 79 -0.11 -13.57 0.01
C ARG A 79 0.54 -13.85 -1.34
N LEU A 80 0.81 -12.81 -2.12
CA LEU A 80 1.54 -12.95 -3.38
C LEU A 80 2.94 -13.52 -3.15
N ALA A 81 3.68 -13.01 -2.16
CA ALA A 81 5.01 -13.51 -1.81
C ALA A 81 4.98 -14.96 -1.33
N ARG A 82 3.96 -15.36 -0.57
CA ARG A 82 3.75 -16.76 -0.17
C ARG A 82 3.54 -17.68 -1.38
N ALA A 83 2.71 -17.26 -2.35
CA ALA A 83 2.50 -18.04 -3.58
C ALA A 83 3.80 -18.21 -4.37
N PHE A 84 4.63 -17.19 -4.48
CA PHE A 84 5.95 -17.33 -5.10
C PHE A 84 6.90 -18.24 -4.31
N ASN A 85 6.78 -18.27 -2.97
CA ASN A 85 7.58 -19.17 -2.15
C ASN A 85 7.15 -20.64 -2.29
N GLU A 86 5.85 -20.89 -2.42
CA GLU A 86 5.30 -22.23 -2.65
C GLU A 86 5.74 -22.81 -4.01
N GLU A 87 5.82 -21.97 -5.03
CA GLU A 87 6.24 -22.33 -6.38
C GLU A 87 7.77 -22.30 -6.60
N ALA A 88 8.52 -21.86 -5.57
CA ALA A 88 9.98 -21.82 -5.67
C ALA A 88 10.57 -23.24 -5.71
N PRO A 89 11.62 -23.49 -6.52
CA PRO A 89 12.25 -24.81 -6.60
C PRO A 89 12.71 -25.29 -5.23
N SER A 90 12.36 -26.54 -4.86
CA SER A 90 12.69 -27.15 -3.56
C SER A 90 14.19 -27.43 -3.32
N THR A 91 15.03 -27.14 -4.33
CA THR A 91 16.50 -27.28 -4.27
C THR A 91 17.21 -26.08 -3.61
N GLY A 92 16.49 -25.01 -3.28
CA GLY A 92 17.03 -23.82 -2.65
C GLY A 92 17.30 -23.99 -1.16
N LYS A 93 18.28 -23.24 -0.63
CA LYS A 93 18.45 -23.10 0.83
C LYS A 93 17.21 -22.43 1.42
N THR A 94 16.66 -23.04 2.47
CA THR A 94 15.59 -22.41 3.25
C THR A 94 16.19 -21.35 4.16
N LEU A 95 15.67 -20.14 4.05
CA LEU A 95 16.02 -19.00 4.87
C LEU A 95 15.14 -18.92 6.13
N SER A 96 15.38 -17.93 6.97
CA SER A 96 14.56 -17.68 8.17
C SER A 96 13.08 -17.55 7.82
N GLY A 97 12.19 -18.12 8.63
CA GLY A 97 10.75 -18.09 8.42
C GLY A 97 10.22 -19.06 7.35
N GLY A 98 11.04 -20.00 6.84
CA GLY A 98 10.61 -20.97 5.84
C GLY A 98 10.58 -20.42 4.42
N LEU A 99 11.24 -19.29 4.15
CA LEU A 99 11.40 -18.74 2.81
C LEU A 99 12.49 -19.47 2.04
N THR A 100 12.20 -19.82 0.81
CA THR A 100 13.21 -20.36 -0.13
C THR A 100 14.07 -19.21 -0.67
N ALA A 101 15.39 -19.43 -0.73
CA ALA A 101 16.30 -18.42 -1.28
C ALA A 101 15.88 -18.03 -2.72
N GLY A 102 15.75 -16.73 -2.99
CA GLY A 102 15.32 -16.19 -4.28
C GLY A 102 13.80 -16.14 -4.51
N ALA A 103 12.98 -16.71 -3.63
CA ALA A 103 11.51 -16.70 -3.79
C ALA A 103 10.92 -15.27 -3.85
N LEU A 104 11.55 -14.32 -3.18
CA LEU A 104 11.10 -12.92 -3.17
C LEU A 104 11.67 -12.07 -4.30
N ASP A 105 12.57 -12.58 -5.13
CA ASP A 105 13.21 -11.79 -6.19
C ASP A 105 12.19 -11.26 -7.21
N THR A 106 11.27 -12.11 -7.65
CA THR A 106 10.23 -11.72 -8.61
C THR A 106 9.19 -10.78 -7.99
N PRO A 107 8.60 -11.05 -6.81
CA PRO A 107 7.73 -10.10 -6.13
C PRO A 107 8.39 -8.73 -5.88
N LYS A 108 9.65 -8.70 -5.47
CA LYS A 108 10.40 -7.44 -5.29
C LYS A 108 10.62 -6.71 -6.61
N LYS A 109 10.91 -7.43 -7.70
CA LYS A 109 11.00 -6.83 -9.04
C LYS A 109 9.65 -6.25 -9.49
N ILE A 110 8.53 -6.95 -9.23
CA ILE A 110 7.18 -6.45 -9.49
C ILE A 110 6.99 -5.12 -8.77
N PHE A 111 7.20 -5.08 -7.46
CA PHE A 111 7.03 -3.87 -6.66
C PHE A 111 8.01 -2.76 -7.08
N GLY A 112 9.23 -3.11 -7.43
CA GLY A 112 10.26 -2.20 -7.93
C GLY A 112 10.04 -1.69 -9.37
N THR A 113 8.95 -2.08 -10.06
CA THR A 113 8.62 -1.52 -11.39
C THR A 113 7.98 -0.13 -11.31
N ALA A 114 7.54 0.29 -10.12
CA ALA A 114 6.98 1.62 -9.89
C ALA A 114 8.00 2.71 -10.30
N ARG A 115 7.60 3.61 -11.18
CA ARG A 115 8.44 4.70 -11.71
C ARG A 115 7.64 5.77 -12.44
N TYR A 116 8.22 6.93 -12.54
CA TYR A 116 7.83 7.98 -13.47
C TYR A 116 8.67 7.84 -14.75
N ILE A 117 8.07 8.00 -15.91
CA ILE A 117 8.75 7.98 -17.22
C ILE A 117 8.74 9.39 -17.77
N GLU A 118 9.92 9.97 -17.98
CA GLU A 118 10.06 11.31 -18.56
C GLU A 118 9.41 11.35 -19.95
N GLY A 119 8.47 12.29 -20.14
CA GLY A 119 7.67 12.38 -21.37
C GLY A 119 6.67 11.25 -21.60
N GLY A 120 6.51 10.36 -20.63
CA GLY A 120 5.58 9.22 -20.62
C GLY A 120 4.50 9.35 -19.57
N GLY A 121 3.99 8.22 -19.08
CA GLY A 121 3.12 8.10 -17.92
C GLY A 121 3.88 7.71 -16.66
N SER A 122 3.14 7.43 -15.60
CA SER A 122 3.70 6.96 -14.33
C SER A 122 3.06 5.66 -13.85
N LEU A 123 3.83 4.88 -13.09
CA LEU A 123 3.34 3.70 -12.39
C LEU A 123 3.58 3.87 -10.90
N THR A 124 2.51 3.95 -10.15
CA THR A 124 2.49 3.91 -8.70
C THR A 124 1.99 2.56 -8.23
N ILE A 125 2.67 1.95 -7.27
CA ILE A 125 2.25 0.67 -6.68
C ILE A 125 2.11 0.85 -5.17
N VAL A 126 0.92 0.53 -4.64
CA VAL A 126 0.65 0.49 -3.20
C VAL A 126 0.23 -0.93 -2.85
N GLY A 127 0.99 -1.58 -2.00
CA GLY A 127 0.70 -2.93 -1.55
C GLY A 127 0.38 -2.99 -0.07
N THR A 128 -0.63 -3.76 0.30
CA THR A 128 -0.86 -4.09 1.71
C THR A 128 0.07 -5.23 2.11
N ALA A 129 0.69 -5.11 3.28
CA ALA A 129 1.48 -6.16 3.90
C ALA A 129 0.87 -6.54 5.24
N LEU A 130 0.77 -7.84 5.50
CA LEU A 130 0.23 -8.36 6.75
C LEU A 130 1.35 -8.38 7.79
N ILE A 131 1.09 -7.77 8.94
CA ILE A 131 1.96 -7.76 10.11
C ILE A 131 1.21 -8.32 11.32
N GLU A 132 1.92 -8.72 12.36
CA GLU A 132 1.32 -9.25 13.59
C GLU A 132 0.42 -10.48 13.36
N THR A 133 0.76 -11.31 12.38
CA THR A 133 0.02 -12.54 12.06
C THR A 133 0.46 -13.73 12.92
N GLY A 134 1.55 -13.59 13.67
CA GLY A 134 2.23 -14.69 14.36
C GLY A 134 3.06 -15.57 13.42
N SER A 135 3.11 -15.27 12.12
CA SER A 135 3.91 -15.97 11.13
C SER A 135 5.27 -15.30 10.95
N ARG A 136 6.35 -16.05 11.29
CA ARG A 136 7.72 -15.57 11.05
C ARG A 136 8.03 -15.33 9.57
N MET A 137 7.36 -16.04 8.67
CA MET A 137 7.47 -15.80 7.23
C MET A 137 6.96 -14.42 6.88
N ASP A 138 5.81 -14.00 7.41
CA ASP A 138 5.21 -12.69 7.10
C ASP A 138 6.08 -11.55 7.62
N GLU A 139 6.72 -11.73 8.77
CA GLU A 139 7.68 -10.76 9.31
C GLU A 139 8.87 -10.57 8.36
N VAL A 140 9.44 -11.68 7.84
CA VAL A 140 10.54 -11.62 6.88
C VAL A 140 10.07 -10.97 5.58
N ILE A 141 8.90 -11.35 5.06
CA ILE A 141 8.33 -10.75 3.85
C ILE A 141 8.17 -9.24 4.04
N PHE A 142 7.60 -8.80 5.16
CA PHE A 142 7.42 -7.38 5.46
C PHE A 142 8.75 -6.62 5.46
N GLU A 143 9.77 -7.11 6.17
CA GLU A 143 11.08 -6.44 6.24
C GLU A 143 11.77 -6.38 4.86
N GLU A 144 11.63 -7.42 4.03
CA GLU A 144 12.17 -7.44 2.68
C GLU A 144 11.51 -6.41 1.74
N PHE A 145 10.20 -6.19 1.86
CA PHE A 145 9.49 -5.17 1.09
C PHE A 145 9.65 -3.76 1.64
N LYS A 146 9.79 -3.59 2.95
CA LYS A 146 10.07 -2.31 3.59
C LYS A 146 11.31 -1.63 3.03
N GLY A 147 12.34 -2.42 2.69
CA GLY A 147 13.54 -1.91 2.03
C GLY A 147 13.30 -1.38 0.60
N THR A 148 12.25 -1.86 -0.07
CA THR A 148 11.94 -1.52 -1.48
C THR A 148 10.97 -0.33 -1.57
N GLY A 149 10.05 -0.18 -0.62
CA GLY A 149 9.05 0.90 -0.61
C GLY A 149 9.62 2.26 -0.21
N ASN A 150 8.98 3.32 -0.65
CA ASN A 150 9.31 4.71 -0.29
C ASN A 150 8.27 5.35 0.64
N MET A 151 7.16 4.68 0.90
CA MET A 151 6.10 5.11 1.83
C MET A 151 5.64 3.91 2.66
N GLU A 152 5.44 4.13 3.94
CA GLU A 152 4.85 3.17 4.87
C GLU A 152 3.69 3.82 5.60
N LEU A 153 2.51 3.21 5.52
CA LEU A 153 1.33 3.59 6.26
C LEU A 153 0.96 2.43 7.17
N ARG A 154 1.12 2.61 8.48
CA ARG A 154 0.78 1.61 9.49
C ARG A 154 -0.61 1.80 10.05
N LEU A 155 -1.35 0.71 10.13
CA LEU A 155 -2.61 0.66 10.86
C LEU A 155 -2.36 0.15 12.29
N SER A 156 -3.10 0.71 13.24
CA SER A 156 -3.02 0.33 14.65
C SER A 156 -4.26 -0.46 15.06
N ARG A 157 -4.04 -1.65 15.61
CA ARG A 157 -5.11 -2.47 16.20
C ARG A 157 -5.72 -1.80 17.41
N GLU A 158 -4.93 -1.08 18.21
CA GLU A 158 -5.42 -0.33 19.37
C GLU A 158 -6.46 0.72 18.96
N LEU A 159 -6.16 1.51 17.92
CA LEU A 159 -7.10 2.51 17.39
C LEU A 159 -8.37 1.85 16.84
N ALA A 160 -8.23 0.76 16.08
CA ALA A 160 -9.35 0.01 15.53
C ALA A 160 -10.26 -0.56 16.63
N ASN A 161 -9.69 -1.11 17.70
CA ASN A 161 -10.43 -1.63 18.87
C ASN A 161 -11.24 -0.51 19.57
N ARG A 162 -10.71 0.71 19.57
CA ARG A 162 -11.40 1.90 20.10
C ARG A 162 -12.35 2.56 19.10
N ARG A 163 -12.53 1.96 17.90
CA ARG A 163 -13.39 2.50 16.82
C ARG A 163 -12.96 3.89 16.33
N LEU A 164 -11.69 4.21 16.44
CA LEU A 164 -11.10 5.42 15.87
C LEU A 164 -10.64 5.13 14.43
N PHE A 165 -11.34 5.72 13.46
CA PHE A 165 -11.07 5.53 12.04
C PHE A 165 -10.84 6.85 11.31
N PRO A 166 -9.88 6.87 10.34
CA PRO A 166 -8.99 5.78 9.93
C PRO A 166 -8.00 5.39 11.04
N ALA A 167 -7.83 4.09 11.29
CA ALA A 167 -7.00 3.57 12.37
C ALA A 167 -5.50 3.62 12.01
N VAL A 168 -5.03 4.79 11.58
CA VAL A 168 -3.65 5.01 11.12
C VAL A 168 -2.78 5.45 12.29
N ASP A 169 -1.69 4.74 12.50
CA ASP A 169 -0.63 5.19 13.39
C ASP A 169 0.18 6.30 12.71
N VAL A 170 -0.14 7.54 13.05
CA VAL A 170 0.46 8.73 12.43
C VAL A 170 1.90 8.99 12.87
N LEU A 171 2.36 8.35 13.97
CA LEU A 171 3.71 8.54 14.50
C LEU A 171 4.74 7.73 13.72
N VAL A 172 4.38 6.50 13.32
CA VAL A 172 5.27 5.58 12.61
C VAL A 172 5.04 5.56 11.10
N SER A 173 3.92 6.15 10.63
CA SER A 173 3.65 6.28 9.20
C SER A 173 4.43 7.45 8.61
N GLY A 174 4.93 7.28 7.38
CA GLY A 174 5.67 8.34 6.72
C GLY A 174 6.07 7.98 5.29
N THR A 175 6.69 8.95 4.62
CA THR A 175 7.29 8.76 3.30
C THR A 175 8.71 9.29 3.28
N ARG A 176 9.55 8.65 2.47
CA ARG A 176 10.93 9.11 2.27
C ARG A 176 10.92 10.40 1.44
N LYS A 177 11.80 11.34 1.81
CA LYS A 177 11.96 12.63 1.12
C LYS A 177 10.64 13.40 0.99
N GLU A 178 9.85 13.44 2.07
CA GLU A 178 8.59 14.18 2.10
C GLU A 178 8.76 15.66 1.72
N GLU A 179 9.95 16.20 1.93
CA GLU A 179 10.31 17.57 1.56
C GLU A 179 10.24 17.85 0.05
N LEU A 180 10.24 16.81 -0.80
CA LEU A 180 10.07 16.94 -2.24
C LEU A 180 8.59 16.99 -2.66
N LEU A 181 7.67 16.63 -1.75
CA LEU A 181 6.23 16.55 -2.00
C LEU A 181 5.46 17.76 -1.45
N LEU A 182 6.10 18.55 -0.59
CA LEU A 182 5.46 19.64 0.13
C LEU A 182 6.12 20.98 -0.23
N HIS A 183 5.29 22.02 -0.34
CA HIS A 183 5.83 23.38 -0.38
C HIS A 183 6.55 23.70 0.96
N PRO A 184 7.62 24.52 0.96
CA PRO A 184 8.35 24.82 2.21
C PRO A 184 7.49 25.27 3.39
N SER A 185 6.45 26.09 3.14
CA SER A 185 5.51 26.54 4.17
C SER A 185 4.60 25.41 4.69
N GLU A 186 4.20 24.47 3.83
CA GLU A 186 3.41 23.29 4.23
C GLU A 186 4.26 22.34 5.07
N LYS A 187 5.51 22.12 4.65
CA LYS A 187 6.48 21.30 5.40
C LYS A 187 6.67 21.80 6.82
N GLU A 188 6.89 23.11 7.00
CA GLU A 188 7.07 23.69 8.31
C GLU A 188 5.84 23.46 9.22
N ARG A 189 4.64 23.64 8.68
CA ARG A 189 3.38 23.43 9.41
C ARG A 189 3.15 21.95 9.73
N MET A 190 3.42 21.07 8.78
CA MET A 190 3.36 19.61 9.01
C MET A 190 4.32 19.17 10.11
N TRP A 191 5.53 19.72 10.16
CA TRP A 191 6.49 19.41 11.22
C TRP A 191 6.06 19.93 12.57
N LYS A 192 5.47 21.13 12.64
CA LYS A 192 4.86 21.64 13.89
C LYS A 192 3.75 20.70 14.39
N LEU A 193 2.86 20.28 13.50
CA LEU A 193 1.80 19.34 13.86
C LEU A 193 2.36 17.99 14.35
N ARG A 194 3.34 17.43 13.66
CA ARG A 194 4.00 16.18 14.07
C ARG A 194 4.65 16.31 15.45
N ASN A 195 5.35 17.41 15.72
CA ASN A 195 5.98 17.65 17.00
C ASN A 195 4.95 17.76 18.14
N GLN A 196 3.78 18.35 17.89
CA GLN A 196 2.70 18.38 18.86
C GLN A 196 2.13 17.00 19.16
N ILE A 197 1.96 16.17 18.13
CA ILE A 197 1.37 14.84 18.26
C ILE A 197 2.36 13.84 18.90
N ILE A 198 3.67 13.96 18.65
CA ILE A 198 4.67 13.00 19.14
C ILE A 198 4.81 13.01 20.66
N GLU A 199 4.45 14.13 21.31
CA GLU A 199 4.44 14.25 22.77
C GLU A 199 3.17 13.64 23.40
N MET A 200 2.18 13.26 22.59
CA MET A 200 0.90 12.71 23.04
C MET A 200 0.89 11.18 22.97
N PRO A 201 0.17 10.49 23.85
CA PRO A 201 -0.18 9.09 23.63
C PRO A 201 -0.88 8.92 22.27
N LEU A 202 -0.62 7.81 21.56
CA LEU A 202 -1.11 7.56 20.20
C LEU A 202 -2.61 7.88 20.04
N VAL A 203 -3.43 7.39 20.94
CA VAL A 203 -4.90 7.58 20.89
C VAL A 203 -5.26 9.06 20.94
N MET A 204 -4.68 9.80 21.89
CA MET A 204 -4.94 11.24 22.05
C MET A 204 -4.43 12.04 20.85
N GLY A 205 -3.26 11.69 20.31
CA GLY A 205 -2.71 12.34 19.12
C GLY A 205 -3.59 12.14 17.88
N VAL A 206 -4.14 10.92 17.71
CA VAL A 206 -5.06 10.63 16.60
C VAL A 206 -6.42 11.31 16.80
N GLU A 207 -6.98 11.32 18.01
CA GLU A 207 -8.22 12.07 18.31
C GLU A 207 -8.06 13.57 18.05
N TYR A 208 -6.96 14.16 18.50
CA TYR A 208 -6.62 15.55 18.24
C TYR A 208 -6.54 15.84 16.73
N LEU A 209 -5.86 15.00 15.97
CA LEU A 209 -5.75 15.16 14.53
C LEU A 209 -7.12 15.02 13.84
N LEU A 210 -7.92 14.02 14.21
CA LEU A 210 -9.26 13.83 13.64
C LEU A 210 -10.19 14.99 13.96
N GLU A 211 -10.12 15.57 15.15
CA GLU A 211 -10.87 16.77 15.51
C GLU A 211 -10.50 17.97 14.62
N LYS A 212 -9.20 18.17 14.39
CA LYS A 212 -8.71 19.23 13.49
C LYS A 212 -9.20 19.03 12.07
N ILE A 213 -9.07 17.80 11.53
CA ILE A 213 -9.53 17.45 10.17
C ILE A 213 -11.05 17.69 10.01
N ARG A 214 -11.85 17.33 11.02
CA ARG A 214 -13.32 17.53 10.96
C ARG A 214 -13.74 18.99 10.94
N LYS A 215 -12.90 19.90 11.43
CA LYS A 215 -13.17 21.34 11.47
C LYS A 215 -12.76 22.06 10.19
N THR A 216 -12.13 21.37 9.25
CA THR A 216 -11.60 21.93 8.01
C THR A 216 -12.16 21.21 6.80
N GLN A 217 -12.26 21.91 5.66
CA GLN A 217 -12.82 21.36 4.44
C GLN A 217 -11.78 20.58 3.61
N ASN A 218 -10.50 20.92 3.75
CA ASN A 218 -9.40 20.33 3.00
C ASN A 218 -8.06 20.46 3.76
N ASN A 219 -7.02 19.80 3.24
CA ASN A 219 -5.71 19.80 3.86
C ASN A 219 -5.05 21.19 3.88
N ALA A 220 -5.30 22.04 2.89
CA ALA A 220 -4.74 23.38 2.86
C ALA A 220 -5.28 24.24 4.02
N GLU A 221 -6.59 24.17 4.26
CA GLU A 221 -7.24 24.83 5.39
C GLU A 221 -6.74 24.28 6.73
N LEU A 222 -6.58 22.96 6.83
CA LEU A 222 -5.99 22.31 8.01
C LEU A 222 -4.60 22.89 8.29
N LEU A 223 -3.72 22.91 7.28
CA LEU A 223 -2.37 23.44 7.45
C LEU A 223 -2.33 24.93 7.78
N LEU A 224 -3.29 25.72 7.26
CA LEU A 224 -3.41 27.13 7.60
C LEU A 224 -3.88 27.37 9.04
N SER A 225 -4.60 26.40 9.62
CA SER A 225 -5.11 26.49 11.00
C SER A 225 -4.09 26.08 12.08
N LEU A 226 -2.90 25.64 11.67
CA LEU A 226 -1.77 25.23 12.52
C LEU A 226 -0.78 26.39 12.68
#